data_1726d03f16dc1f40ab009fcb7312a654
#
_entry.id   1726d03f16dc1f40ab009fcb7312a654
#
_cell.length_a   1.000
_cell.length_b   1.000
_cell.length_c   1.000
_cell.angle_alpha   90.00
_cell.angle_beta   90.00
_cell.angle_gamma   90.00
#
_symmetry.space_group_name_H-M   'P 1'
#
loop_
_entity.id
_entity.type
_entity.pdbx_description
1 polymer ?
#
loop_
_entity_poly.entity_id
_entity_poly.type
_entity_poly.pdbx_seq_one_letter_code
_entity_poly.pdbx_strand_id
1 'polypeptide(L)'
;MKREWDIRFLELAKHIATWSKDPSMKVGAVIVDDNHIVVGMGYNGFPRGVQDYPGRYEDRAQKLPLVVHAEPNAVLNATKSVKGCTIYCSGTFNCNECAKIIIQAGIKRVVCEFGERPKRWEISYAIADMMFMEAGVTQDWINMDEGDK
;
A
#
# COMPACT_ATOMS: atom_id res chain seq x y z
N MET A 1 17.04 10.12 -10.95
CA MET A 1 17.66 9.13 -10.06
C MET A 1 16.66 8.57 -9.10
N LYS A 2 16.33 9.32 -8.04
CA LYS A 2 15.33 8.86 -7.07
C LYS A 2 13.98 8.58 -7.73
N ARG A 3 13.53 9.47 -8.62
CA ARG A 3 12.25 9.32 -9.32
C ARG A 3 12.22 8.05 -10.17
N GLU A 4 13.31 7.69 -10.81
CA GLU A 4 13.40 6.48 -11.63
C GLU A 4 13.17 5.22 -10.78
N TRP A 5 13.78 5.16 -9.60
CA TRP A 5 13.56 4.05 -8.68
C TRP A 5 12.14 4.04 -8.13
N ASP A 6 11.59 5.21 -7.84
CA ASP A 6 10.20 5.31 -7.38
C ASP A 6 9.24 4.76 -8.43
N ILE A 7 9.46 5.09 -9.71
CA ILE A 7 8.63 4.56 -10.81
C ILE A 7 8.75 3.05 -10.88
N ARG A 8 9.97 2.52 -10.82
CA ARG A 8 10.20 1.08 -10.89
C ARG A 8 9.47 0.33 -9.77
N PHE A 9 9.57 0.81 -8.55
CA PHE A 9 8.93 0.13 -7.42
C PHE A 9 7.41 0.32 -7.41
N LEU A 10 6.91 1.44 -7.89
CA LEU A 10 5.47 1.61 -8.09
C LEU A 10 4.95 0.67 -9.17
N GLU A 11 5.69 0.49 -10.26
CA GLU A 11 5.34 -0.49 -11.29
C GLU A 11 5.31 -1.90 -10.73
N LEU A 12 6.28 -2.23 -9.87
CA LEU A 12 6.29 -3.53 -9.21
C LEU A 12 5.08 -3.69 -8.30
N ALA A 13 4.74 -2.67 -7.53
CA ALA A 13 3.55 -2.70 -6.67
C ALA A 13 2.28 -2.87 -7.50
N LYS A 14 2.19 -2.22 -8.65
CA LYS A 14 1.03 -2.37 -9.56
C LYS A 14 0.96 -3.79 -10.11
N HIS A 15 2.09 -4.40 -10.41
CA HIS A 15 2.10 -5.78 -10.87
C HIS A 15 1.60 -6.73 -9.77
N ILE A 16 2.10 -6.54 -8.55
CA ILE A 16 1.68 -7.36 -7.42
C ILE A 16 0.19 -7.19 -7.14
N ALA A 17 -0.34 -5.98 -7.34
CA ALA A 17 -1.78 -5.73 -7.19
C ALA A 17 -2.61 -6.65 -8.08
N THR A 18 -2.12 -7.04 -9.25
CA THR A 18 -2.85 -7.93 -10.16
C THR A 18 -3.09 -9.32 -9.57
N TRP A 19 -2.36 -9.68 -8.53
CA TRP A 19 -2.51 -10.98 -7.87
C TRP A 19 -3.69 -11.00 -6.88
N SER A 20 -4.24 -9.84 -6.55
CA SER A 20 -5.40 -9.76 -5.67
C SER A 20 -6.64 -10.34 -6.34
N LYS A 21 -7.43 -11.09 -5.58
CA LYS A 21 -8.70 -11.66 -6.04
C LYS A 21 -9.86 -10.70 -5.88
N ASP A 22 -9.65 -9.53 -5.26
CA ASP A 22 -10.71 -8.55 -5.04
C ASP A 22 -11.19 -8.00 -6.39
N PRO A 23 -12.47 -8.15 -6.73
CA PRO A 23 -12.97 -7.71 -8.03
C PRO A 23 -13.14 -6.20 -8.15
N SER A 24 -13.20 -5.47 -7.02
CA SER A 24 -13.48 -4.05 -7.04
C SER A 24 -12.26 -3.17 -6.87
N MET A 25 -11.29 -3.58 -6.03
CA MET A 25 -10.09 -2.77 -5.80
C MET A 25 -8.90 -3.70 -5.54
N LYS A 26 -7.91 -3.62 -6.41
CA LYS A 26 -6.68 -4.40 -6.30
C LYS A 26 -5.54 -3.46 -5.95
N VAL A 27 -4.88 -3.72 -4.84
CA VAL A 27 -3.78 -2.89 -4.33
C VAL A 27 -2.58 -3.78 -4.06
N GLY A 28 -1.40 -3.29 -4.40
CA GLY A 28 -0.14 -3.93 -4.08
C GLY A 28 0.76 -2.98 -3.31
N ALA A 29 1.63 -3.54 -2.49
CA ALA A 29 2.59 -2.78 -1.72
C ALA A 29 3.95 -3.47 -1.72
N VAL A 30 5.01 -2.67 -1.82
CA VAL A 30 6.40 -3.14 -1.85
C VAL A 30 7.18 -2.32 -0.85
N ILE A 31 7.92 -2.98 0.03
CA ILE A 31 8.78 -2.31 1.01
C ILE A 31 10.24 -2.50 0.58
N VAL A 32 10.98 -1.41 0.55
CA VAL A 32 12.33 -1.37 0.00
C VAL A 32 13.26 -0.69 1.01
N ASP A 33 14.44 -1.26 1.22
CA ASP A 33 15.45 -0.66 2.09
C ASP A 33 16.28 0.40 1.33
N ASP A 34 17.22 1.01 2.02
CA ASP A 34 18.05 2.07 1.45
C ASP A 34 18.99 1.60 0.33
N ASN A 35 19.15 0.30 0.19
CA ASN A 35 19.96 -0.30 -0.88
C ASN A 35 19.12 -0.76 -2.06
N HIS A 36 17.84 -0.34 -2.13
CA HIS A 36 16.91 -0.74 -3.17
C HIS A 36 16.62 -2.25 -3.18
N ILE A 37 16.73 -2.89 -2.01
CA ILE A 37 16.40 -4.31 -1.86
C ILE A 37 14.95 -4.40 -1.39
N VAL A 38 14.15 -5.19 -2.10
CA VAL A 38 12.77 -5.46 -1.71
C VAL A 38 12.79 -6.39 -0.50
N VAL A 39 12.24 -5.93 0.61
CA VAL A 39 12.25 -6.70 1.87
C VAL A 39 10.87 -7.20 2.26
N GLY A 40 9.81 -6.70 1.62
CA GLY A 40 8.46 -7.17 1.86
C GLY A 40 7.55 -6.81 0.71
N MET A 41 6.57 -7.66 0.46
CA MET A 41 5.55 -7.45 -0.58
C MET A 41 4.22 -7.96 -0.09
N GLY A 42 3.15 -7.30 -0.51
CA GLY A 42 1.80 -7.73 -0.16
C GLY A 42 0.78 -7.19 -1.14
N TYR A 43 -0.33 -7.87 -1.23
CA TYR A 43 -1.52 -7.43 -1.96
C TYR A 43 -2.74 -7.68 -1.08
N ASN A 44 -3.84 -6.98 -1.35
CA ASN A 44 -5.01 -7.11 -0.50
C ASN A 44 -5.72 -8.44 -0.73
N GLY A 45 -6.17 -9.04 0.37
CA GLY A 45 -6.85 -10.33 0.32
C GLY A 45 -7.25 -10.78 1.71
N PHE A 46 -7.95 -11.91 1.78
CA PHE A 46 -8.35 -12.48 3.05
C PHE A 46 -7.17 -13.18 3.72
N PRO A 47 -7.20 -13.35 5.04
CA PRO A 47 -6.12 -14.05 5.74
C PRO A 47 -5.94 -15.48 5.22
N ARG A 48 -4.71 -15.99 5.35
CA ARG A 48 -4.39 -17.36 4.95
C ARG A 48 -5.33 -18.36 5.63
N GLY A 49 -5.89 -19.27 4.84
CA GLY A 49 -6.81 -20.28 5.36
C GLY A 49 -8.26 -19.84 5.47
N VAL A 50 -8.53 -18.55 5.34
CA VAL A 50 -9.90 -18.06 5.30
C VAL A 50 -10.44 -18.24 3.88
N GLN A 51 -11.66 -18.76 3.77
CA GLN A 51 -12.26 -19.04 2.47
C GLN A 51 -12.48 -17.76 1.67
N ASP A 52 -11.93 -17.72 0.46
CA ASP A 52 -11.91 -16.51 -0.36
C ASP A 52 -12.73 -16.66 -1.66
N TYR A 53 -13.83 -17.38 -1.60
CA TYR A 53 -14.66 -17.55 -2.79
C TYR A 53 -15.29 -16.21 -3.24
N PRO A 54 -15.63 -16.08 -4.54
CA PRO A 54 -16.07 -14.81 -5.12
C PRO A 54 -17.23 -14.14 -4.39
N GLY A 55 -18.19 -14.91 -3.90
CA GLY A 55 -19.34 -14.34 -3.19
C GLY A 55 -19.00 -13.52 -1.97
N ARG A 56 -17.91 -13.87 -1.28
CA ARG A 56 -17.45 -13.08 -0.13
C ARG A 56 -16.85 -11.75 -0.54
N TYR A 57 -16.14 -11.71 -1.66
CA TYR A 57 -15.58 -10.47 -2.17
C TYR A 57 -16.66 -9.54 -2.73
N GLU A 58 -17.72 -10.11 -3.30
CA GLU A 58 -18.81 -9.32 -3.91
C GLU A 58 -19.73 -8.72 -2.87
N ASP A 59 -19.83 -9.34 -1.70
CA ASP A 59 -20.66 -8.84 -0.60
C ASP A 59 -19.80 -7.97 0.31
N ARG A 60 -19.98 -6.67 0.19
CA ARG A 60 -19.19 -5.69 0.94
C ARG A 60 -19.29 -5.90 2.45
N ALA A 61 -20.44 -6.31 2.96
CA ALA A 61 -20.64 -6.57 4.37
C ALA A 61 -19.79 -7.74 4.88
N GLN A 62 -19.52 -8.71 4.02
CA GLN A 62 -18.62 -9.83 4.36
C GLN A 62 -17.15 -9.48 4.10
N LYS A 63 -16.89 -8.78 2.99
CA LYS A 63 -15.52 -8.47 2.58
C LYS A 63 -14.80 -7.56 3.57
N LEU A 64 -15.43 -6.47 3.97
CA LEU A 64 -14.74 -5.46 4.77
C LEU A 64 -14.19 -5.97 6.10
N PRO A 65 -14.92 -6.82 6.86
CA PRO A 65 -14.33 -7.38 8.09
C PRO A 65 -13.23 -8.40 7.86
N LEU A 66 -13.14 -8.99 6.67
CA LEU A 66 -12.21 -10.10 6.40
C LEU A 66 -10.95 -9.66 5.67
N VAL A 67 -11.00 -8.58 4.89
CA VAL A 67 -9.88 -8.22 4.03
C VAL A 67 -8.71 -7.65 4.82
N VAL A 68 -7.51 -8.12 4.49
CA VAL A 68 -6.26 -7.51 4.95
C VAL A 68 -5.74 -6.67 3.79
N HIS A 69 -5.46 -5.40 4.05
CA HIS A 69 -4.96 -4.50 3.02
C HIS A 69 -3.53 -4.85 2.61
N ALA A 70 -3.10 -4.34 1.47
CA ALA A 70 -1.79 -4.65 0.90
C ALA A 70 -0.64 -4.19 1.81
N GLU A 71 -0.77 -3.03 2.43
CA GLU A 71 0.28 -2.44 3.24
C GLU A 71 0.57 -3.28 4.50
N PRO A 72 -0.43 -3.65 5.31
CA PRO A 72 -0.19 -4.57 6.41
C PRO A 72 0.37 -5.91 5.94
N ASN A 73 -0.11 -6.42 4.82
CA ASN A 73 0.42 -7.68 4.29
C ASN A 73 1.90 -7.57 3.94
N ALA A 74 2.32 -6.46 3.36
CA ALA A 74 3.73 -6.25 3.04
C ALA A 74 4.59 -6.22 4.31
N VAL A 75 4.10 -5.56 5.37
CA VAL A 75 4.81 -5.52 6.66
C VAL A 75 4.91 -6.92 7.27
N LEU A 76 3.80 -7.66 7.28
CA LEU A 76 3.77 -9.02 7.86
C LEU A 76 4.62 -10.02 7.07
N ASN A 77 4.73 -9.83 5.75
CA ASN A 77 5.52 -10.70 4.89
C ASN A 77 6.99 -10.32 4.83
N ALA A 78 7.40 -9.25 5.51
CA ALA A 78 8.77 -8.78 5.42
C ALA A 78 9.75 -9.82 5.98
N THR A 79 10.91 -9.94 5.33
CA THR A 79 11.95 -10.91 5.68
C THR A 79 12.93 -10.37 6.70
N LYS A 80 12.87 -9.07 6.99
CA LYS A 80 13.66 -8.42 8.02
C LYS A 80 12.92 -7.18 8.51
N SER A 81 13.47 -6.46 9.49
CA SER A 81 12.87 -5.23 10.00
C SER A 81 12.66 -4.23 8.86
N VAL A 82 11.49 -3.62 8.84
CA VAL A 82 11.16 -2.58 7.85
C VAL A 82 11.45 -1.18 8.37
N LYS A 83 12.03 -1.08 9.55
CA LYS A 83 12.36 0.20 10.16
C LYS A 83 13.27 1.01 9.24
N GLY A 84 12.91 2.26 8.97
CA GLY A 84 13.68 3.13 8.09
C GLY A 84 13.51 2.86 6.60
N CYS A 85 12.66 1.91 6.23
CA CYS A 85 12.41 1.59 4.82
C CYS A 85 11.40 2.54 4.18
N THR A 86 11.23 2.38 2.88
CA THR A 86 10.20 3.06 2.08
C THR A 86 9.16 2.03 1.64
N ILE A 87 7.88 2.39 1.74
CA ILE A 87 6.80 1.56 1.21
C ILE A 87 6.20 2.21 -0.03
N TYR A 88 6.05 1.43 -1.08
CA TYR A 88 5.45 1.84 -2.35
C TYR A 88 4.08 1.18 -2.46
N CYS A 89 3.05 1.99 -2.65
CA CYS A 89 1.67 1.52 -2.71
C CYS A 89 1.08 1.84 -4.09
N SER A 90 0.46 0.86 -4.71
CA SER A 90 -0.08 1.03 -6.07
C SER A 90 -1.29 1.94 -6.13
N GLY A 91 -1.95 2.19 -4.99
CA GLY A 91 -3.10 3.09 -4.95
C GLY A 91 -2.70 4.55 -4.83
N THR A 92 -3.72 5.41 -4.76
CA THR A 92 -3.51 6.86 -4.66
C THR A 92 -3.57 7.38 -3.23
N PHE A 93 -3.88 6.52 -2.27
CA PHE A 93 -3.99 6.90 -0.86
C PHE A 93 -3.75 5.70 0.03
N ASN A 94 -3.51 5.99 1.32
CA ASN A 94 -3.50 4.97 2.37
C ASN A 94 -4.69 5.26 3.30
N CYS A 95 -5.39 4.22 3.73
CA CYS A 95 -6.44 4.40 4.72
C CYS A 95 -5.83 4.62 6.10
N ASN A 96 -6.65 5.12 7.03
CA ASN A 96 -6.16 5.41 8.38
C ASN A 96 -5.67 4.16 9.12
N GLU A 97 -6.28 3.01 8.88
CA GLU A 97 -5.82 1.77 9.52
C GLU A 97 -4.45 1.36 9.00
N CYS A 98 -4.23 1.47 7.70
CA CYS A 98 -2.92 1.15 7.11
C CYS A 98 -1.84 2.13 7.57
N ALA A 99 -2.18 3.42 7.67
CA ALA A 99 -1.24 4.42 8.15
C ALA A 99 -0.71 4.09 9.55
N LYS A 100 -1.57 3.62 10.44
CA LYS A 100 -1.16 3.23 11.79
C LYS A 100 -0.11 2.12 11.75
N ILE A 101 -0.33 1.12 10.92
CA ILE A 101 0.60 -0.01 10.80
C ILE A 101 1.93 0.45 10.22
N ILE A 102 1.89 1.27 9.18
CA ILE A 102 3.10 1.80 8.54
C ILE A 102 3.94 2.59 9.54
N ILE A 103 3.30 3.47 10.31
CA ILE A 103 3.98 4.29 11.30
C ILE A 103 4.59 3.43 12.40
N GLN A 104 3.81 2.50 12.97
CA GLN A 104 4.28 1.65 14.06
C GLN A 104 5.41 0.72 13.62
N ALA A 105 5.42 0.33 12.34
CA ALA A 105 6.50 -0.50 11.80
C ALA A 105 7.81 0.28 11.62
N GLY A 106 7.78 1.60 11.73
CA GLY A 106 8.96 2.43 11.62
C GLY A 106 9.37 2.79 10.20
N ILE A 107 8.47 2.64 9.25
CA ILE A 107 8.72 3.04 7.85
C ILE A 107 8.84 4.56 7.80
N LYS A 108 9.84 5.05 7.08
CA LYS A 108 10.14 6.50 7.06
C LYS A 108 9.51 7.25 5.89
N ARG A 109 9.11 6.54 4.84
CA ARG A 109 8.61 7.17 3.62
C ARG A 109 7.54 6.31 2.98
N VAL A 110 6.46 6.97 2.54
CA VAL A 110 5.35 6.34 1.82
C VAL A 110 5.26 6.97 0.44
N VAL A 111 5.21 6.14 -0.59
CA VAL A 111 5.09 6.60 -1.98
C VAL A 111 3.83 5.98 -2.58
N CYS A 112 2.96 6.82 -3.08
CA CYS A 112 1.75 6.39 -3.78
C CYS A 112 1.74 6.95 -5.19
N GLU A 113 0.86 6.43 -6.02
CA GLU A 113 0.64 6.97 -7.35
C GLU A 113 -0.17 8.27 -7.24
N PHE A 114 0.26 9.30 -7.95
CA PHE A 114 -0.52 10.53 -8.06
C PHE A 114 -1.77 10.24 -8.89
N GLY A 115 -2.94 10.63 -8.39
CA GLY A 115 -4.18 10.39 -9.08
C GLY A 115 -5.38 10.76 -8.24
N GLU A 116 -6.55 10.51 -8.79
CA GLU A 116 -7.80 10.82 -8.12
C GLU A 116 -7.99 9.94 -6.90
N ARG A 117 -8.43 10.55 -5.80
CA ARG A 117 -8.72 9.84 -4.55
C ARG A 117 -10.22 9.62 -4.42
N PRO A 118 -10.69 8.39 -4.16
CA PRO A 118 -12.12 8.12 -4.01
C PRO A 118 -12.73 8.94 -2.89
N LYS A 119 -13.83 9.62 -3.20
CA LYS A 119 -14.49 10.52 -2.26
C LYS A 119 -15.01 9.81 -1.01
N ARG A 120 -15.46 8.58 -1.14
CA ARG A 120 -15.97 7.82 -0.01
C ARG A 120 -14.90 7.49 1.04
N TRP A 121 -13.62 7.61 0.68
CA TRP A 121 -12.50 7.38 1.58
C TRP A 121 -11.90 8.67 2.14
N GLU A 122 -12.52 9.82 1.84
CA GLU A 122 -11.95 11.15 2.14
C GLU A 122 -11.59 11.33 3.61
N ILE A 123 -12.49 10.95 4.51
CA ILE A 123 -12.22 11.07 5.95
C ILE A 123 -11.04 10.20 6.34
N SER A 124 -11.01 8.97 5.83
CA SER A 124 -9.94 8.01 6.16
C SER A 124 -8.57 8.49 5.71
N TYR A 125 -8.44 8.92 4.46
CA TYR A 125 -7.11 9.34 3.99
C TYR A 125 -6.69 10.70 4.54
N ALA A 126 -7.64 11.56 4.90
CA ALA A 126 -7.31 12.81 5.57
C ALA A 126 -6.71 12.52 6.96
N ILE A 127 -7.26 11.55 7.68
CA ILE A 127 -6.71 11.12 8.98
C ILE A 127 -5.33 10.50 8.77
N ALA A 128 -5.16 9.68 7.75
CA ALA A 128 -3.87 9.07 7.43
C ALA A 128 -2.82 10.15 7.16
N ASP A 129 -3.16 11.12 6.32
CA ASP A 129 -2.24 12.22 5.98
C ASP A 129 -1.82 13.00 7.23
N MET A 130 -2.76 13.27 8.13
CA MET A 130 -2.48 13.95 9.40
C MET A 130 -1.50 13.14 10.24
N MET A 131 -1.74 11.83 10.39
CA MET A 131 -0.88 10.96 11.19
C MET A 131 0.54 10.88 10.62
N PHE A 132 0.67 10.74 9.30
CA PHE A 132 1.99 10.72 8.67
C PHE A 132 2.74 12.02 8.91
N MET A 133 2.06 13.15 8.79
CA MET A 133 2.69 14.45 9.02
C MET A 133 3.16 14.57 10.47
N GLU A 134 2.32 14.23 11.44
CA GLU A 134 2.67 14.33 12.85
C GLU A 134 3.80 13.37 13.24
N ALA A 135 3.81 12.19 12.62
CA ALA A 135 4.84 11.17 12.91
C ALA A 135 6.16 11.42 12.17
N GLY A 136 6.21 12.40 11.29
CA GLY A 136 7.42 12.68 10.53
C GLY A 136 7.68 11.71 9.37
N VAL A 137 6.65 11.00 8.93
CA VAL A 137 6.76 10.10 7.77
C VAL A 137 6.59 10.91 6.49
N THR A 138 7.56 10.82 5.61
CA THR A 138 7.51 11.52 4.32
C THR A 138 6.48 10.87 3.40
N GLN A 139 5.65 11.67 2.76
CA GLN A 139 4.70 11.19 1.76
C GLN A 139 5.05 11.80 0.41
N ASP A 140 5.13 10.96 -0.61
CA ASP A 140 5.35 11.40 -1.98
C ASP A 140 4.32 10.75 -2.90
N TRP A 141 3.88 11.49 -3.90
CA TRP A 141 2.99 11.01 -4.96
C TRP A 141 3.71 11.17 -6.29
N ILE A 142 3.74 10.10 -7.07
CA ILE A 142 4.45 10.07 -8.35
C ILE A 142 3.44 10.01 -9.48
N ASN A 143 3.55 10.93 -10.41
CA ASN A 143 2.71 10.91 -11.61
C ASN A 143 3.26 9.92 -12.61
N MET A 144 2.65 8.74 -12.67
CA MET A 144 3.10 7.65 -13.54
C MET A 144 2.84 7.94 -15.02
N ASP A 145 1.87 8.81 -15.32
CA ASP A 145 1.52 9.14 -16.69
C ASP A 145 2.58 10.00 -17.38
N GLU A 146 3.36 10.77 -16.60
CA GLU A 146 4.42 11.58 -17.19
C GLU A 146 5.59 10.74 -17.67
N GLY A 147 5.72 9.55 -17.10
CA GLY A 147 6.80 8.66 -17.46
C GLY A 147 8.16 9.21 -17.08
N ASP A 148 9.16 8.67 -17.74
CA ASP A 148 10.55 9.02 -17.49
C ASP A 148 11.05 9.90 -18.63
N LYS A 149 10.66 11.15 -18.60
CA LYS A 149 11.02 12.12 -19.64
C LYS A 149 12.37 12.75 -19.41
#